data_0b555fab874942ffa53c22b3819a8f8c
#
_entry.id   0b555fab874942ffa53c22b3819a8f8c
#
_cell.length_a   1.000
_cell.length_b   1.000
_cell.length_c   1.000
_cell.angle_alpha   90.00
_cell.angle_beta   90.00
_cell.angle_gamma   90.00
#
_symmetry.space_group_name_H-M   'P 1'
#
loop_
_entity.id
_entity.type
_entity.pdbx_description
1 polymer ?
#
loop_
_entity_poly.entity_id
_entity_poly.type
_entity_poly.pdbx_seq_one_letter_code
_entity_poly.pdbx_strand_id
1 'polypeptide(L)'
;MPRPALSRDRSSAPVRGGRGGERAPPERQPTMDLVIRNATVIDGTGTPSYRADVSIDDGRIAEIHPSGAPGPRPTATRTLDATGLALAPGFIDMHAHSDLALLRDPDHSAKAAQGVTLEVLGQDGLSYAPVDDRTLAEVRKAITGWNGDGSDLDLDWRTVGEYLDRLDRNFGGQGIAVNAAYLIPQGTVRMYAVGWDDRPATDAELTRMKELVAQGMAEGAVGMSSGLTYTPGMYAKDAELTELCRVVAEHGGYYCPHHRSYGAGALAAYEEMIQLTRDAGCPLHLAHATMNFGVNKGRAPELIGLLDDALAAGADISLDTYPYTPGSTTLVAMLPSWASEGGPESILTRLADEATAERIRHHLEVLGSDGCHGVPIEWDTIEISGVSVPELAGHVGRTLAESARLRGEEPWVTARRLLLDDRLGTTILQHVGHEENVRQIMRHRVHTGGSDGILQGDKPHPRAYGTFPQYLGRYVRELGVLSLEECIAHLTSRPAARLRLPDRGYVREGYRADLVLFDPQTVAAGSTFENPRTLPVGIPHVLIDGRFVIEDGKRTSVLAGRAVRSTA
;
A
#
# COMPACT_ATOMS: atom_id res chain seq x y z
N MET A 1 43.58 -17.04 -64.27
CA MET A 1 44.81 -16.77 -64.98
C MET A 1 44.56 -15.67 -66.00
N PRO A 2 45.53 -14.76 -66.33
CA PRO A 2 46.73 -14.36 -65.57
C PRO A 2 46.73 -12.83 -65.27
N ARG A 3 47.66 -12.43 -64.42
CA ARG A 3 48.21 -11.07 -64.29
C ARG A 3 48.99 -10.62 -65.53
N PRO A 4 49.31 -9.29 -65.71
CA PRO A 4 50.63 -8.78 -65.33
C PRO A 4 50.52 -7.39 -64.61
N ALA A 5 51.36 -7.01 -63.88
CA ALA A 5 52.62 -6.62 -63.33
C ALA A 5 53.22 -5.32 -63.96
N LEU A 6 53.62 -4.41 -63.02
CA LEU A 6 54.78 -3.48 -63.01
C LEU A 6 54.73 -2.15 -63.77
N SER A 7 54.85 -1.00 -62.97
CA SER A 7 56.14 -0.28 -63.01
C SER A 7 56.24 0.79 -61.92
N ARG A 8 57.44 0.93 -61.37
CA ARG A 8 57.90 1.93 -60.40
C ARG A 8 58.13 3.28 -61.10
N ASP A 9 57.85 4.35 -60.39
CA ASP A 9 58.84 5.45 -60.44
C ASP A 9 58.89 6.21 -59.08
N ARG A 10 60.15 6.57 -58.73
CA ARG A 10 60.54 7.30 -57.53
C ARG A 10 60.70 8.78 -57.86
N SER A 11 60.20 9.68 -57.05
CA SER A 11 60.83 10.97 -56.91
C SER A 11 60.68 11.53 -55.51
N SER A 12 61.70 12.09 -55.04
CA SER A 12 62.12 12.54 -53.71
C SER A 12 61.36 13.73 -53.13
N ALA A 13 61.41 13.75 -51.82
CA ALA A 13 60.95 14.69 -50.77
C ALA A 13 61.11 16.22 -51.01
N PRO A 14 60.45 17.06 -50.16
CA PRO A 14 61.17 17.54 -49.00
C PRO A 14 60.35 17.59 -47.67
N VAL A 15 61.06 17.40 -46.58
CA VAL A 15 60.69 17.60 -45.15
C VAL A 15 60.28 19.02 -44.93
N ARG A 16 59.08 19.21 -44.35
CA ARG A 16 58.66 20.46 -43.66
C ARG A 16 58.14 20.17 -42.26
N GLY A 17 58.64 20.93 -41.35
CA GLY A 17 58.56 21.16 -39.97
C GLY A 17 57.27 20.76 -39.20
N GLY A 18 57.53 20.31 -37.98
CA GLY A 18 56.49 19.98 -37.00
C GLY A 18 55.51 21.12 -36.75
N ARG A 19 54.24 20.80 -36.87
CA ARG A 19 53.17 21.56 -36.21
C ARG A 19 52.86 20.87 -34.91
N GLY A 20 52.95 21.65 -33.82
CA GLY A 20 52.53 21.21 -32.49
C GLY A 20 51.14 20.60 -32.53
N GLY A 21 51.04 19.38 -31.98
CA GLY A 21 49.75 18.77 -31.76
C GLY A 21 48.96 19.62 -30.78
N GLU A 22 47.94 20.35 -31.26
CA GLU A 22 46.86 20.82 -30.42
C GLU A 22 46.23 19.58 -29.78
N ARG A 23 46.42 19.43 -28.45
CA ARG A 23 45.62 18.48 -27.68
C ARG A 23 44.16 18.88 -27.89
N ALA A 24 43.33 17.96 -28.36
CA ALA A 24 41.89 18.11 -28.35
C ALA A 24 41.49 18.57 -26.94
N PRO A 25 40.60 19.55 -26.81
CA PRO A 25 40.08 19.94 -25.49
C PRO A 25 39.53 18.69 -24.82
N PRO A 26 39.75 18.55 -23.48
CA PRO A 26 39.18 17.40 -22.77
C PRO A 26 37.68 17.39 -23.03
N GLU A 27 37.14 16.24 -23.46
CA GLU A 27 35.71 16.03 -23.57
C GLU A 27 35.09 16.48 -22.24
N ARG A 28 34.20 17.46 -22.26
CA ARG A 28 33.44 17.84 -21.08
C ARG A 28 32.64 16.62 -20.69
N GLN A 29 32.95 16.06 -19.52
CA GLN A 29 32.07 15.03 -18.94
C GLN A 29 30.64 15.61 -18.88
N PRO A 30 29.61 14.84 -19.27
CA PRO A 30 28.26 15.29 -19.14
C PRO A 30 28.02 15.71 -17.69
N THR A 31 27.42 16.86 -17.49
CA THR A 31 27.11 17.38 -16.16
C THR A 31 25.80 16.75 -15.72
N MET A 32 25.81 15.89 -14.72
CA MET A 32 24.62 15.28 -14.13
C MET A 32 23.68 16.33 -13.53
N ASP A 33 22.40 16.01 -13.35
CA ASP A 33 21.43 16.91 -12.74
C ASP A 33 21.71 17.10 -11.24
N LEU A 34 21.96 15.99 -10.52
CA LEU A 34 22.18 15.96 -9.08
C LEU A 34 23.27 14.96 -8.70
N VAL A 35 24.12 15.31 -7.75
CA VAL A 35 25.01 14.38 -7.04
C VAL A 35 24.71 14.42 -5.54
N ILE A 36 24.38 13.25 -4.97
CA ILE A 36 24.25 13.04 -3.52
C ILE A 36 25.57 12.49 -3.01
N ARG A 37 26.28 13.28 -2.18
CA ARG A 37 27.62 12.97 -1.71
C ARG A 37 27.63 12.36 -0.33
N ASN A 38 28.64 11.52 -0.08
CA ASN A 38 28.96 10.99 1.25
C ASN A 38 27.83 10.17 1.90
N ALA A 39 26.88 9.67 1.12
CA ALA A 39 25.75 8.90 1.64
C ALA A 39 26.20 7.54 2.17
N THR A 40 25.55 7.03 3.22
CA THR A 40 25.57 5.61 3.58
C THR A 40 24.47 4.94 2.77
N VAL A 41 24.83 4.24 1.70
CA VAL A 41 23.89 3.59 0.78
C VAL A 41 23.42 2.27 1.38
N ILE A 42 22.11 2.10 1.46
CA ILE A 42 21.40 0.86 1.78
C ILE A 42 20.61 0.51 0.52
N ASP A 43 21.17 -0.34 -0.31
CA ASP A 43 20.74 -0.49 -1.69
C ASP A 43 19.45 -1.28 -1.93
N GLY A 44 18.82 -1.77 -0.88
CA GLY A 44 17.58 -2.57 -0.95
C GLY A 44 17.81 -4.08 -1.09
N THR A 45 19.06 -4.55 -1.20
CA THR A 45 19.36 -5.99 -1.34
C THR A 45 19.32 -6.76 -0.02
N GLY A 46 19.33 -6.06 1.13
CA GLY A 46 19.51 -6.65 2.46
C GLY A 46 20.98 -6.93 2.81
N THR A 47 21.93 -6.61 1.92
CA THR A 47 23.37 -6.73 2.19
C THR A 47 23.89 -5.51 2.98
N PRO A 48 25.06 -5.62 3.64
CA PRO A 48 25.61 -4.51 4.42
C PRO A 48 25.73 -3.20 3.64
N SER A 49 25.38 -2.10 4.28
CA SER A 49 25.47 -0.74 3.75
C SER A 49 26.92 -0.34 3.45
N TYR A 50 27.10 0.58 2.51
CA TYR A 50 28.40 1.09 2.10
C TYR A 50 28.36 2.61 1.83
N ARG A 51 29.51 3.28 1.85
CA ARG A 51 29.59 4.71 1.55
C ARG A 51 29.84 4.97 0.07
N ALA A 52 29.03 5.87 -0.52
CA ALA A 52 29.16 6.27 -1.92
C ALA A 52 28.66 7.67 -2.19
N ASP A 53 29.09 8.24 -3.32
CA ASP A 53 28.40 9.33 -4.00
C ASP A 53 27.45 8.70 -5.03
N VAL A 54 26.22 9.23 -5.15
CA VAL A 54 25.20 8.74 -6.10
C VAL A 54 24.80 9.88 -7.02
N SER A 55 24.98 9.68 -8.33
CA SER A 55 24.65 10.66 -9.35
C SER A 55 23.32 10.34 -10.00
N ILE A 56 22.52 11.37 -10.24
CA ILE A 56 21.20 11.29 -10.86
C ILE A 56 21.22 12.15 -12.11
N ASP A 57 20.70 11.59 -13.22
CA ASP A 57 20.53 12.27 -14.48
C ASP A 57 19.24 11.79 -15.15
N ASP A 58 18.45 12.71 -15.68
CA ASP A 58 17.14 12.45 -16.31
C ASP A 58 16.24 11.48 -15.47
N GLY A 59 16.16 11.76 -14.17
CA GLY A 59 15.31 10.99 -13.24
C GLY A 59 15.81 9.59 -12.88
N ARG A 60 17.04 9.20 -13.33
CA ARG A 60 17.61 7.89 -13.08
C ARG A 60 18.94 7.98 -12.32
N ILE A 61 19.26 6.91 -11.61
CA ILE A 61 20.58 6.73 -10.99
C ILE A 61 21.58 6.47 -12.12
N ALA A 62 22.43 7.44 -12.40
CA ALA A 62 23.37 7.38 -13.52
C ALA A 62 24.69 6.70 -13.14
N GLU A 63 25.22 6.97 -11.93
CA GLU A 63 26.48 6.42 -11.45
C GLU A 63 26.45 6.28 -9.92
N ILE A 64 27.02 5.19 -9.42
CA ILE A 64 27.30 4.99 -7.99
C ILE A 64 28.82 4.91 -7.84
N HIS A 65 29.41 5.90 -7.18
CA HIS A 65 30.86 6.00 -6.97
C HIS A 65 31.21 5.69 -5.50
N PRO A 66 31.65 4.46 -5.17
CA PRO A 66 31.98 4.07 -3.80
C PRO A 66 33.13 4.93 -3.23
N SER A 67 33.07 5.23 -1.94
CA SER A 67 34.12 5.99 -1.27
C SER A 67 35.47 5.28 -1.36
N GLY A 68 36.49 6.01 -1.85
CA GLY A 68 37.84 5.45 -2.07
C GLY A 68 38.04 4.76 -3.42
N ALA A 69 37.01 4.70 -4.27
CA ALA A 69 37.18 4.21 -5.64
C ALA A 69 38.12 5.11 -6.46
N PRO A 70 38.93 4.56 -7.37
CA PRO A 70 39.80 5.35 -8.24
C PRO A 70 38.95 6.11 -9.28
N GLY A 71 39.45 7.27 -9.69
CA GLY A 71 38.83 8.10 -10.74
C GLY A 71 38.32 9.44 -10.25
N PRO A 72 37.92 10.32 -11.18
CA PRO A 72 37.35 11.61 -10.81
C PRO A 72 35.94 11.41 -10.21
N ARG A 73 35.63 12.16 -9.17
CA ARG A 73 34.26 12.19 -8.63
C ARG A 73 33.30 12.83 -9.64
N PRO A 74 32.06 12.32 -9.76
CA PRO A 74 31.07 12.88 -10.67
C PRO A 74 30.78 14.34 -10.35
N THR A 75 30.47 15.14 -11.37
CA THR A 75 30.08 16.55 -11.26
C THR A 75 28.63 16.72 -11.68
N ALA A 76 27.92 17.64 -11.03
CA ALA A 76 26.51 17.88 -11.30
C ALA A 76 26.16 19.36 -11.22
N THR A 77 25.02 19.73 -11.80
CA THR A 77 24.42 21.06 -11.66
C THR A 77 24.09 21.37 -10.21
N ARG A 78 23.66 20.34 -9.46
CA ARG A 78 23.33 20.44 -8.03
C ARG A 78 24.09 19.38 -7.22
N THR A 79 24.52 19.73 -6.02
CA THR A 79 25.15 18.80 -5.08
C THR A 79 24.43 18.86 -3.74
N LEU A 80 24.10 17.67 -3.18
CA LEU A 80 23.57 17.49 -1.83
C LEU A 80 24.63 16.75 -0.99
N ASP A 81 25.01 17.29 0.15
CA ASP A 81 25.84 16.57 1.13
C ASP A 81 24.95 15.73 2.06
N ALA A 82 25.07 14.42 1.96
CA ALA A 82 24.36 13.44 2.76
C ALA A 82 25.20 12.83 3.90
N THR A 83 26.22 13.59 4.38
CA THR A 83 27.03 13.14 5.51
C THR A 83 26.16 12.87 6.73
N GLY A 84 26.23 11.66 7.29
CA GLY A 84 25.40 11.20 8.42
C GLY A 84 24.04 10.63 8.03
N LEU A 85 23.63 10.75 6.76
CA LEU A 85 22.36 10.21 6.29
C LEU A 85 22.53 8.82 5.64
N ALA A 86 21.52 7.99 5.78
CA ALA A 86 21.32 6.82 4.96
C ALA A 86 20.56 7.23 3.69
N LEU A 87 20.97 6.67 2.55
CA LEU A 87 20.28 6.75 1.27
C LEU A 87 19.74 5.38 0.92
N ALA A 88 18.44 5.27 0.77
CA ALA A 88 17.76 4.03 0.40
C ALA A 88 16.81 4.25 -0.80
N PRO A 89 16.34 3.17 -1.46
CA PRO A 89 15.22 3.29 -2.38
C PRO A 89 14.01 3.87 -1.66
N GLY A 90 13.17 4.60 -2.36
CA GLY A 90 11.90 5.09 -1.84
C GLY A 90 11.00 3.94 -1.38
N PHE A 91 10.30 4.12 -0.27
CA PHE A 91 9.45 3.09 0.30
C PHE A 91 8.22 2.86 -0.56
N ILE A 92 7.79 1.60 -0.63
CA ILE A 92 6.59 1.15 -1.33
C ILE A 92 5.58 0.72 -0.28
N ASP A 93 4.47 1.43 -0.20
CA ASP A 93 3.35 1.11 0.67
C ASP A 93 2.45 0.08 -0.02
N MET A 94 2.55 -1.18 0.40
CA MET A 94 1.81 -2.28 -0.23
C MET A 94 0.32 -2.29 0.09
N HIS A 95 -0.12 -1.43 1.04
CA HIS A 95 -1.50 -1.38 1.47
C HIS A 95 -1.91 0.05 1.84
N ALA A 96 -2.65 0.73 0.97
CA ALA A 96 -3.09 2.11 1.18
C ALA A 96 -4.54 2.33 0.75
N HIS A 97 -5.24 3.19 1.51
CA HIS A 97 -6.61 3.63 1.23
C HIS A 97 -6.65 5.10 0.80
N SER A 98 -5.68 5.51 -0.02
CA SER A 98 -5.53 6.89 -0.49
C SER A 98 -6.23 7.16 -1.83
N ASP A 99 -7.16 6.31 -2.25
CA ASP A 99 -7.78 6.29 -3.58
C ASP A 99 -8.33 7.66 -4.03
N LEU A 100 -9.05 8.36 -3.15
CA LEU A 100 -9.50 9.72 -3.41
C LEU A 100 -8.59 10.80 -2.82
N ALA A 101 -7.81 10.47 -1.78
CA ALA A 101 -6.92 11.43 -1.13
C ALA A 101 -5.84 11.95 -2.10
N LEU A 102 -5.26 11.09 -2.94
CA LEU A 102 -4.30 11.48 -3.98
C LEU A 102 -4.88 12.43 -5.04
N LEU A 103 -6.19 12.41 -5.23
CA LEU A 103 -6.88 13.32 -6.15
C LEU A 103 -7.24 14.66 -5.51
N ARG A 104 -7.35 14.71 -4.17
CA ARG A 104 -7.73 15.90 -3.39
C ARG A 104 -6.53 16.71 -2.92
N ASP A 105 -5.51 16.01 -2.43
CA ASP A 105 -4.40 16.63 -1.70
C ASP A 105 -3.12 16.61 -2.54
N PRO A 106 -2.73 17.76 -3.12
CA PRO A 106 -1.49 17.84 -3.88
C PRO A 106 -0.25 17.64 -3.02
N ASP A 107 -0.35 17.89 -1.71
CA ASP A 107 0.78 17.70 -0.81
C ASP A 107 0.96 16.25 -0.41
N HIS A 108 -0.13 15.55 -0.11
CA HIS A 108 -0.16 14.18 0.39
C HIS A 108 0.96 13.88 1.41
N SER A 109 1.15 14.85 2.31
CA SER A 109 2.25 14.84 3.28
C SER A 109 2.19 13.64 4.23
N ALA A 110 0.99 13.09 4.44
CA ALA A 110 0.80 11.87 5.22
C ALA A 110 1.70 10.72 4.76
N LYS A 111 1.97 10.61 3.46
CA LYS A 111 2.78 9.54 2.86
C LYS A 111 4.15 10.02 2.41
N ALA A 112 4.22 11.12 1.67
CA ALA A 112 5.48 11.64 1.16
C ALA A 112 6.51 11.91 2.27
N ALA A 113 6.08 12.48 3.42
CA ALA A 113 6.98 12.75 4.54
C ALA A 113 7.53 11.49 5.23
N GLN A 114 6.87 10.34 5.06
CA GLN A 114 7.35 9.05 5.58
C GLN A 114 8.41 8.39 4.67
N GLY A 115 8.76 8.98 3.52
CA GLY A 115 9.65 8.37 2.53
C GLY A 115 8.93 7.46 1.53
N VAL A 116 7.60 7.44 1.53
CA VAL A 116 6.80 6.66 0.57
C VAL A 116 6.87 7.32 -0.80
N THR A 117 7.23 6.56 -1.82
CA THR A 117 7.31 7.00 -3.21
C THR A 117 6.31 6.30 -4.12
N LEU A 118 5.72 5.20 -3.63
CA LEU A 118 4.67 4.45 -4.32
C LEU A 118 3.68 3.86 -3.31
N GLU A 119 2.38 3.95 -3.60
CA GLU A 119 1.28 3.33 -2.88
C GLU A 119 0.54 2.32 -3.75
N VAL A 120 0.07 1.22 -3.17
CA VAL A 120 -0.82 0.26 -3.83
C VAL A 120 -2.24 0.49 -3.34
N LEU A 121 -3.09 0.97 -4.22
CA LEU A 121 -4.49 1.36 -4.00
C LEU A 121 -5.46 0.24 -4.39
N GLY A 122 -6.76 0.46 -4.17
CA GLY A 122 -7.81 -0.51 -4.51
C GLY A 122 -7.84 -1.70 -3.56
N GLN A 123 -7.47 -1.49 -2.30
CA GLN A 123 -7.35 -2.53 -1.28
C GLN A 123 -8.71 -3.00 -0.74
N ASP A 124 -8.71 -4.14 -0.07
CA ASP A 124 -9.82 -4.70 0.70
C ASP A 124 -11.11 -4.88 -0.10
N GLY A 125 -10.98 -5.05 -1.42
CA GLY A 125 -12.06 -5.39 -2.32
C GLY A 125 -13.07 -4.27 -2.59
N LEU A 126 -12.90 -3.08 -2.07
CA LEU A 126 -13.81 -1.94 -2.28
C LEU A 126 -13.05 -0.69 -2.70
N SER A 127 -13.28 -0.22 -3.92
CA SER A 127 -12.73 1.00 -4.49
C SER A 127 -13.54 1.46 -5.69
N TYR A 128 -13.07 2.46 -6.42
CA TYR A 128 -13.82 3.31 -7.34
C TYR A 128 -13.68 2.94 -8.83
N ALA A 129 -13.02 1.80 -9.16
CA ALA A 129 -12.91 1.29 -10.53
C ALA A 129 -12.67 -0.24 -10.55
N PRO A 130 -13.33 -1.01 -11.45
CA PRO A 130 -14.32 -0.58 -12.44
C PRO A 130 -15.71 -0.34 -11.83
N VAL A 131 -16.45 0.62 -12.34
CA VAL A 131 -17.81 0.98 -11.87
C VAL A 131 -18.71 1.40 -13.03
N ASP A 132 -20.02 1.28 -12.84
CA ASP A 132 -21.05 2.06 -13.55
C ASP A 132 -21.62 3.13 -12.60
N ASP A 133 -22.56 3.96 -13.08
CA ASP A 133 -23.15 5.03 -12.26
C ASP A 133 -23.84 4.49 -10.99
N ARG A 134 -24.52 3.35 -11.08
CA ARG A 134 -25.15 2.69 -9.95
C ARG A 134 -24.11 2.20 -8.95
N THR A 135 -23.13 1.43 -9.42
CA THR A 135 -22.08 0.86 -8.58
C THR A 135 -21.26 1.96 -7.91
N LEU A 136 -20.92 3.05 -8.62
CA LEU A 136 -20.22 4.20 -8.05
C LEU A 136 -21.01 4.83 -6.90
N ALA A 137 -22.33 5.02 -7.07
CA ALA A 137 -23.19 5.57 -6.04
C ALA A 137 -23.23 4.67 -4.79
N GLU A 138 -23.24 3.36 -4.97
CA GLU A 138 -23.24 2.38 -3.86
C GLU A 138 -21.86 2.29 -3.17
N VAL A 139 -20.76 2.24 -3.90
CA VAL A 139 -19.40 2.24 -3.33
C VAL A 139 -19.16 3.48 -2.49
N ARG A 140 -19.54 4.68 -2.98
CA ARG A 140 -19.42 5.93 -2.22
C ARG A 140 -20.09 5.86 -0.85
N LYS A 141 -21.26 5.21 -0.75
CA LYS A 141 -21.95 5.00 0.52
C LYS A 141 -21.24 3.95 1.40
N ALA A 142 -20.82 2.85 0.77
CA ALA A 142 -20.25 1.72 1.49
C ALA A 142 -18.91 2.05 2.18
N ILE A 143 -18.06 2.87 1.53
CA ILE A 143 -16.72 3.22 2.04
C ILE A 143 -16.54 4.71 2.37
N THR A 144 -17.62 5.40 2.70
CA THR A 144 -17.58 6.80 3.16
C THR A 144 -16.59 6.99 4.32
N GLY A 145 -16.53 6.05 5.27
CA GLY A 145 -15.60 6.09 6.40
C GLY A 145 -14.12 5.95 6.00
N TRP A 146 -13.80 5.41 4.80
CA TRP A 146 -12.42 5.27 4.35
C TRP A 146 -11.91 6.46 3.54
N ASN A 147 -12.75 7.01 2.65
CA ASN A 147 -12.33 8.00 1.65
C ASN A 147 -13.20 9.27 1.63
N GLY A 148 -14.19 9.40 2.51
CA GLY A 148 -15.24 10.41 2.42
C GLY A 148 -16.23 10.07 1.30
N ASP A 149 -17.23 10.94 1.10
CA ASP A 149 -18.31 10.71 0.14
C ASP A 149 -17.94 11.03 -1.33
N GLY A 150 -16.78 11.65 -1.57
CA GLY A 150 -16.30 12.01 -2.90
C GLY A 150 -17.10 13.13 -3.59
N SER A 151 -17.97 13.86 -2.86
CA SER A 151 -18.80 14.92 -3.43
C SER A 151 -18.02 16.15 -3.91
N ASP A 152 -16.81 16.30 -3.43
CA ASP A 152 -15.85 17.36 -3.76
C ASP A 152 -15.00 17.08 -5.01
N LEU A 153 -15.14 15.88 -5.59
CA LEU A 153 -14.38 15.45 -6.77
C LEU A 153 -15.30 15.16 -7.95
N ASP A 154 -14.79 15.43 -9.14
CA ASP A 154 -15.38 14.94 -10.38
C ASP A 154 -14.92 13.48 -10.60
N LEU A 155 -15.82 12.53 -10.36
CA LEU A 155 -15.59 11.10 -10.50
C LEU A 155 -15.99 10.66 -11.92
N ASP A 156 -15.26 11.16 -12.91
CA ASP A 156 -15.57 11.08 -14.36
C ASP A 156 -15.12 9.78 -15.03
N TRP A 157 -14.49 8.88 -14.31
CA TRP A 157 -14.03 7.57 -14.80
C TRP A 157 -15.04 6.46 -14.53
N ARG A 158 -14.93 5.35 -15.31
CA ARG A 158 -15.72 4.12 -15.13
C ARG A 158 -14.85 2.88 -15.19
N THR A 159 -13.69 2.93 -15.84
CA THR A 159 -12.76 1.81 -15.96
C THR A 159 -11.50 2.04 -15.15
N VAL A 160 -10.71 0.97 -14.95
CA VAL A 160 -9.41 1.06 -14.27
C VAL A 160 -8.46 1.98 -15.05
N GLY A 161 -8.42 1.86 -16.38
CA GLY A 161 -7.57 2.71 -17.22
C GLY A 161 -7.91 4.18 -17.09
N GLU A 162 -9.19 4.52 -17.10
CA GLU A 162 -9.66 5.91 -16.93
C GLU A 162 -9.28 6.46 -15.53
N TYR A 163 -9.39 5.65 -14.46
CA TYR A 163 -8.95 6.04 -13.12
C TYR A 163 -7.44 6.29 -13.07
N LEU A 164 -6.64 5.39 -13.63
CA LEU A 164 -5.19 5.56 -13.71
C LEU A 164 -4.80 6.81 -14.53
N ASP A 165 -5.48 7.03 -15.64
CA ASP A 165 -5.32 8.25 -16.44
C ASP A 165 -5.74 9.52 -15.67
N ARG A 166 -6.75 9.41 -14.80
CA ARG A 166 -7.17 10.52 -13.94
C ARG A 166 -6.08 10.90 -12.93
N LEU A 167 -5.37 9.92 -12.37
CA LEU A 167 -4.20 10.17 -11.51
C LEU A 167 -3.09 10.91 -12.29
N ASP A 168 -2.78 10.46 -13.51
CA ASP A 168 -1.72 11.07 -14.33
C ASP A 168 -2.06 12.51 -14.76
N ARG A 169 -3.34 12.80 -15.00
CA ARG A 169 -3.82 14.12 -15.44
C ARG A 169 -4.24 15.04 -14.29
N ASN A 170 -4.12 14.59 -13.04
CA ASN A 170 -4.58 15.37 -11.90
C ASN A 170 -3.81 16.71 -11.76
N PHE A 171 -4.36 17.63 -11.04
CA PHE A 171 -3.79 18.96 -10.78
C PHE A 171 -3.29 19.67 -12.05
N GLY A 172 -4.14 19.69 -13.09
CA GLY A 172 -3.83 20.37 -14.36
C GLY A 172 -2.75 19.65 -15.19
N GLY A 173 -2.67 18.33 -15.10
CA GLY A 173 -1.71 17.51 -15.84
C GLY A 173 -0.35 17.37 -15.18
N GLN A 174 -0.19 17.88 -13.95
CA GLN A 174 1.07 17.77 -13.21
C GLN A 174 1.27 16.38 -12.59
N GLY A 175 0.20 15.58 -12.43
CA GLY A 175 0.21 14.27 -11.80
C GLY A 175 -0.20 14.32 -10.32
N ILE A 176 0.37 13.44 -9.51
CA ILE A 176 0.07 13.26 -8.08
C ILE A 176 1.33 13.36 -7.23
N ALA A 177 1.16 13.40 -5.91
CA ALA A 177 2.26 13.60 -4.97
C ALA A 177 3.26 12.44 -4.95
N VAL A 178 2.78 11.19 -4.94
CA VAL A 178 3.56 9.95 -4.96
C VAL A 178 3.02 9.02 -6.06
N ASN A 179 3.82 8.05 -6.52
CA ASN A 179 3.33 7.08 -7.51
C ASN A 179 2.20 6.22 -6.91
N ALA A 180 1.33 5.69 -7.77
CA ALA A 180 0.25 4.80 -7.36
C ALA A 180 0.09 3.63 -8.33
N ALA A 181 0.03 2.41 -7.80
CA ALA A 181 -0.42 1.21 -8.49
C ALA A 181 -1.83 0.85 -8.00
N TYR A 182 -2.57 0.04 -8.76
CA TYR A 182 -3.97 -0.23 -8.46
C TYR A 182 -4.31 -1.72 -8.53
N LEU A 183 -5.08 -2.19 -7.54
CA LEU A 183 -5.69 -3.51 -7.51
C LEU A 183 -7.18 -3.40 -7.88
N ILE A 184 -7.67 -4.34 -8.67
CA ILE A 184 -9.09 -4.44 -9.00
C ILE A 184 -9.85 -4.90 -7.76
N PRO A 185 -10.83 -4.14 -7.26
CA PRO A 185 -11.55 -4.49 -6.03
C PRO A 185 -12.65 -5.50 -6.31
N GLN A 186 -12.48 -6.76 -5.89
CA GLN A 186 -13.44 -7.86 -6.14
C GLN A 186 -14.84 -7.57 -5.61
N GLY A 187 -14.97 -6.98 -4.42
CA GLY A 187 -16.27 -6.62 -3.86
C GLY A 187 -17.00 -5.58 -4.71
N THR A 188 -16.29 -4.60 -5.29
CA THR A 188 -16.87 -3.65 -6.26
C THR A 188 -17.28 -4.34 -7.55
N VAL A 189 -16.45 -5.25 -8.08
CA VAL A 189 -16.77 -6.06 -9.26
C VAL A 189 -18.02 -6.91 -9.00
N ARG A 190 -18.12 -7.51 -7.81
CA ARG A 190 -19.31 -8.26 -7.41
C ARG A 190 -20.54 -7.35 -7.25
N MET A 191 -20.38 -6.17 -6.66
CA MET A 191 -21.46 -5.17 -6.55
C MET A 191 -21.98 -4.75 -7.93
N TYR A 192 -21.08 -4.64 -8.90
CA TYR A 192 -21.42 -4.34 -10.30
C TYR A 192 -22.29 -5.43 -10.93
N ALA A 193 -21.90 -6.70 -10.81
CA ALA A 193 -22.50 -7.81 -11.52
C ALA A 193 -23.69 -8.45 -10.77
N VAL A 194 -23.57 -8.61 -9.44
CA VAL A 194 -24.55 -9.35 -8.59
C VAL A 194 -25.36 -8.40 -7.70
N GLY A 195 -24.76 -7.29 -7.27
CA GLY A 195 -25.36 -6.39 -6.28
C GLY A 195 -25.06 -6.83 -4.84
N TRP A 196 -26.03 -6.64 -3.94
CA TRP A 196 -25.90 -6.87 -2.49
C TRP A 196 -26.51 -8.20 -2.03
N ASP A 197 -26.82 -9.12 -2.95
CA ASP A 197 -27.48 -10.38 -2.63
C ASP A 197 -26.49 -11.39 -2.00
N ASP A 198 -26.90 -12.02 -0.90
CA ASP A 198 -26.18 -13.15 -0.28
C ASP A 198 -26.52 -14.44 -1.02
N ARG A 199 -25.97 -14.62 -2.20
CA ARG A 199 -26.09 -15.83 -3.03
C ARG A 199 -24.86 -16.00 -3.91
N PRO A 200 -24.59 -17.20 -4.41
CA PRO A 200 -23.59 -17.38 -5.48
C PRO A 200 -23.93 -16.56 -6.73
N ALA A 201 -22.89 -16.11 -7.45
CA ALA A 201 -23.06 -15.54 -8.77
C ALA A 201 -23.61 -16.59 -9.74
N THR A 202 -24.50 -16.18 -10.63
CA THR A 202 -24.88 -17.01 -11.79
C THR A 202 -23.75 -17.09 -12.79
N ASP A 203 -23.78 -18.05 -13.73
CA ASP A 203 -22.75 -18.20 -14.77
C ASP A 203 -22.60 -16.93 -15.61
N ALA A 204 -23.68 -16.22 -15.89
CA ALA A 204 -23.66 -14.97 -16.65
C ALA A 204 -23.01 -13.82 -15.83
N GLU A 205 -23.33 -13.73 -14.53
CA GLU A 205 -22.72 -12.76 -13.62
C GLU A 205 -21.23 -13.03 -13.43
N LEU A 206 -20.84 -14.30 -13.21
CA LEU A 206 -19.43 -14.70 -13.11
C LEU A 206 -18.66 -14.40 -14.40
N THR A 207 -19.27 -14.66 -15.57
CA THR A 207 -18.68 -14.28 -16.86
C THR A 207 -18.45 -12.76 -16.92
N ARG A 208 -19.44 -11.96 -16.51
CA ARG A 208 -19.31 -10.51 -16.48
C ARG A 208 -18.22 -10.04 -15.52
N MET A 209 -18.10 -10.64 -14.34
CA MET A 209 -17.02 -10.35 -13.39
C MET A 209 -15.65 -10.66 -13.99
N LYS A 210 -15.50 -11.79 -14.65
CA LYS A 210 -14.25 -12.20 -15.35
C LYS A 210 -13.87 -11.19 -16.45
N GLU A 211 -14.84 -10.70 -17.23
CA GLU A 211 -14.61 -9.66 -18.23
C GLU A 211 -14.11 -8.35 -17.63
N LEU A 212 -14.73 -7.89 -16.51
CA LEU A 212 -14.32 -6.68 -15.81
C LEU A 212 -12.89 -6.81 -15.24
N VAL A 213 -12.56 -7.97 -14.67
CA VAL A 213 -11.21 -8.25 -14.16
C VAL A 213 -10.20 -8.29 -15.31
N ALA A 214 -10.49 -9.01 -16.40
CA ALA A 214 -9.60 -9.08 -17.56
C ALA A 214 -9.37 -7.69 -18.18
N GLN A 215 -10.42 -6.87 -18.31
CA GLN A 215 -10.32 -5.51 -18.79
C GLN A 215 -9.44 -4.66 -17.87
N GLY A 216 -9.68 -4.68 -16.56
CA GLY A 216 -8.89 -3.89 -15.60
C GLY A 216 -7.42 -4.30 -15.58
N MET A 217 -7.11 -5.61 -15.71
CA MET A 217 -5.73 -6.08 -15.84
C MET A 217 -5.07 -5.57 -17.13
N ALA A 218 -5.78 -5.66 -18.27
CA ALA A 218 -5.29 -5.15 -19.55
C ALA A 218 -5.08 -3.62 -19.56
N GLU A 219 -5.82 -2.89 -18.73
CA GLU A 219 -5.73 -1.44 -18.56
C GLU A 219 -4.60 -1.02 -17.59
N GLY A 220 -3.92 -1.97 -16.95
CA GLY A 220 -2.73 -1.71 -16.14
C GLY A 220 -2.85 -1.95 -14.65
N ALA A 221 -3.91 -2.59 -14.15
CA ALA A 221 -3.95 -3.06 -12.77
C ALA A 221 -2.82 -4.06 -12.50
N VAL A 222 -2.31 -4.07 -11.25
CA VAL A 222 -1.22 -4.97 -10.85
C VAL A 222 -1.74 -6.30 -10.26
N GLY A 223 -3.05 -6.41 -10.06
CA GLY A 223 -3.70 -7.60 -9.50
C GLY A 223 -5.14 -7.31 -9.06
N MET A 224 -5.66 -8.15 -8.18
CA MET A 224 -7.01 -8.04 -7.63
C MET A 224 -6.96 -8.11 -6.10
N SER A 225 -7.72 -7.27 -5.42
CA SER A 225 -7.95 -7.36 -3.98
C SER A 225 -9.33 -7.94 -3.65
N SER A 226 -9.50 -8.47 -2.45
CA SER A 226 -10.81 -8.76 -1.87
C SER A 226 -10.89 -8.32 -0.41
N GLY A 227 -12.10 -8.04 0.07
CA GLY A 227 -12.40 -7.84 1.48
C GLY A 227 -13.46 -8.83 1.92
N LEU A 228 -13.01 -9.98 2.43
CA LEU A 228 -13.91 -11.11 2.71
C LEU A 228 -14.58 -11.03 4.09
N THR A 229 -14.46 -9.87 4.74
CA THR A 229 -15.27 -9.45 5.90
C THR A 229 -16.14 -8.24 5.58
N TYR A 230 -16.08 -7.76 4.32
CA TYR A 230 -16.87 -6.63 3.85
C TYR A 230 -17.87 -7.09 2.79
N THR A 231 -19.13 -6.65 2.92
CA THR A 231 -20.16 -6.95 1.95
C THR A 231 -20.09 -6.00 0.75
N PRO A 232 -20.38 -6.47 -0.47
CA PRO A 232 -20.85 -7.82 -0.82
C PRO A 232 -19.72 -8.83 -1.10
N GLY A 233 -18.45 -8.45 -0.97
CA GLY A 233 -17.30 -9.32 -1.23
C GLY A 233 -17.31 -10.61 -0.41
N MET A 234 -17.72 -10.54 0.87
CA MET A 234 -17.75 -11.70 1.76
C MET A 234 -18.77 -12.77 1.36
N TYR A 235 -19.75 -12.46 0.51
CA TYR A 235 -20.71 -13.46 -0.02
C TYR A 235 -20.10 -14.36 -1.10
N ALA A 236 -18.97 -13.97 -1.68
CA ALA A 236 -18.26 -14.77 -2.68
C ALA A 236 -17.85 -16.12 -2.11
N LYS A 237 -18.06 -17.18 -2.89
CA LYS A 237 -17.62 -18.54 -2.56
C LYS A 237 -16.25 -18.81 -3.20
N ASP A 238 -15.53 -19.79 -2.70
CA ASP A 238 -14.18 -20.15 -3.16
C ASP A 238 -14.12 -20.37 -4.69
N ALA A 239 -15.14 -21.02 -5.25
CA ALA A 239 -15.21 -21.24 -6.69
C ALA A 239 -15.25 -19.95 -7.51
N GLU A 240 -16.00 -18.92 -7.04
CA GLU A 240 -16.05 -17.59 -7.65
C GLU A 240 -14.67 -16.93 -7.59
N LEU A 241 -14.06 -16.89 -6.40
CA LEU A 241 -12.75 -16.28 -6.19
C LEU A 241 -11.66 -16.99 -7.00
N THR A 242 -11.69 -18.34 -7.06
CA THR A 242 -10.72 -19.14 -7.84
C THR A 242 -10.80 -18.79 -9.33
N GLU A 243 -12.01 -18.67 -9.89
CA GLU A 243 -12.19 -18.30 -11.30
C GLU A 243 -11.68 -16.89 -11.60
N LEU A 244 -11.91 -15.92 -10.71
CA LEU A 244 -11.37 -14.57 -10.87
C LEU A 244 -9.85 -14.55 -10.73
N CYS A 245 -9.29 -15.30 -9.78
CA CYS A 245 -7.84 -15.44 -9.61
C CYS A 245 -7.15 -16.06 -10.82
N ARG A 246 -7.80 -16.98 -11.55
CA ARG A 246 -7.28 -17.51 -12.83
C ARG A 246 -7.12 -16.42 -13.88
N VAL A 247 -8.12 -15.55 -14.00
CA VAL A 247 -8.02 -14.39 -14.91
C VAL A 247 -6.88 -13.47 -14.51
N VAL A 248 -6.72 -13.19 -13.22
CA VAL A 248 -5.59 -12.37 -12.70
C VAL A 248 -4.24 -13.02 -13.04
N ALA A 249 -4.11 -14.33 -12.84
CA ALA A 249 -2.89 -15.09 -13.14
C ALA A 249 -2.54 -15.08 -14.63
N GLU A 250 -3.53 -15.24 -15.51
CA GLU A 250 -3.38 -15.17 -16.97
C GLU A 250 -2.79 -13.84 -17.44
N HIS A 251 -3.05 -12.75 -16.70
CA HIS A 251 -2.51 -11.41 -16.95
C HIS A 251 -1.28 -11.07 -16.09
N GLY A 252 -0.65 -12.05 -15.46
CA GLY A 252 0.58 -11.86 -14.69
C GLY A 252 0.43 -11.09 -13.37
N GLY A 253 -0.78 -10.88 -12.87
CA GLY A 253 -1.06 -10.20 -11.62
C GLY A 253 -0.97 -11.10 -10.38
N TYR A 254 -1.37 -10.56 -9.23
CA TYR A 254 -1.46 -11.29 -7.97
C TYR A 254 -2.79 -11.03 -7.26
N TYR A 255 -3.17 -11.92 -6.34
CA TYR A 255 -4.35 -11.76 -5.50
C TYR A 255 -3.96 -11.26 -4.11
N CYS A 256 -4.66 -10.22 -3.63
CA CYS A 256 -4.43 -9.55 -2.35
C CYS A 256 -5.69 -9.59 -1.48
N PRO A 257 -5.91 -10.65 -0.68
CA PRO A 257 -7.09 -10.76 0.16
C PRO A 257 -6.90 -10.14 1.54
N HIS A 258 -7.82 -9.26 1.96
CA HIS A 258 -8.31 -9.20 3.32
C HIS A 258 -9.19 -10.43 3.52
N HIS A 259 -8.68 -11.45 4.20
CA HIS A 259 -9.33 -12.77 4.27
C HIS A 259 -10.45 -12.83 5.32
N ARG A 260 -11.15 -13.99 5.39
CA ARG A 260 -12.44 -14.11 6.09
C ARG A 260 -12.38 -13.96 7.60
N SER A 261 -11.25 -14.15 8.26
CA SER A 261 -11.18 -14.06 9.72
C SER A 261 -9.75 -13.81 10.22
N TYR A 262 -9.61 -12.89 11.16
CA TYR A 262 -8.40 -12.63 11.94
C TYR A 262 -8.55 -13.09 13.40
N GLY A 263 -9.71 -13.66 13.76
CA GLY A 263 -10.07 -14.17 15.08
C GLY A 263 -10.08 -15.68 15.14
N ALA A 264 -11.19 -16.28 15.57
CA ALA A 264 -11.31 -17.71 15.82
C ALA A 264 -11.03 -18.58 14.57
N GLY A 265 -11.38 -18.07 13.39
CA GLY A 265 -11.17 -18.75 12.10
C GLY A 265 -9.87 -18.38 11.38
N ALA A 266 -8.92 -17.68 12.00
CA ALA A 266 -7.78 -17.07 11.29
C ALA A 266 -6.95 -18.08 10.49
N LEU A 267 -6.48 -19.17 11.10
CA LEU A 267 -5.64 -20.16 10.40
C LEU A 267 -6.38 -20.83 9.24
N ALA A 268 -7.64 -21.18 9.42
CA ALA A 268 -8.44 -21.76 8.35
C ALA A 268 -8.63 -20.78 7.18
N ALA A 269 -8.79 -19.49 7.47
CA ALA A 269 -8.90 -18.46 6.44
C ALA A 269 -7.57 -18.23 5.69
N TYR A 270 -6.42 -18.35 6.34
CA TYR A 270 -5.12 -18.35 5.67
C TYR A 270 -4.95 -19.60 4.78
N GLU A 271 -5.32 -20.80 5.27
CA GLU A 271 -5.29 -22.04 4.48
C GLU A 271 -6.19 -21.94 3.24
N GLU A 272 -7.40 -21.40 3.39
CA GLU A 272 -8.34 -21.14 2.29
C GLU A 272 -7.69 -20.31 1.18
N MET A 273 -7.07 -19.17 1.53
CA MET A 273 -6.42 -18.30 0.54
C MET A 273 -5.23 -18.95 -0.15
N ILE A 274 -4.42 -19.72 0.58
CA ILE A 274 -3.30 -20.48 0.03
C ILE A 274 -3.79 -21.54 -0.94
N GLN A 275 -4.84 -22.31 -0.56
CA GLN A 275 -5.38 -23.36 -1.41
C GLN A 275 -6.05 -22.80 -2.68
N LEU A 276 -6.88 -21.77 -2.52
CA LEU A 276 -7.57 -21.10 -3.62
C LEU A 276 -6.58 -20.56 -4.67
N THR A 277 -5.54 -19.89 -4.23
CA THR A 277 -4.53 -19.32 -5.15
C THR A 277 -3.66 -20.40 -5.79
N ARG A 278 -3.40 -21.49 -5.09
CA ARG A 278 -2.74 -22.68 -5.67
C ARG A 278 -3.59 -23.28 -6.79
N ASP A 279 -4.90 -23.47 -6.57
CA ASP A 279 -5.84 -24.03 -7.55
C ASP A 279 -6.03 -23.12 -8.77
N ALA A 280 -5.86 -21.81 -8.57
CA ALA A 280 -5.90 -20.81 -9.63
C ALA A 280 -4.56 -20.61 -10.35
N GLY A 281 -3.44 -21.08 -9.80
CA GLY A 281 -2.09 -20.74 -10.28
C GLY A 281 -1.74 -19.25 -10.12
N CYS A 282 -2.35 -18.57 -9.15
CA CYS A 282 -2.21 -17.12 -8.93
C CYS A 282 -1.23 -16.83 -7.78
N PRO A 283 -0.28 -15.90 -7.93
CA PRO A 283 0.52 -15.43 -6.81
C PRO A 283 -0.36 -14.80 -5.71
N LEU A 284 0.00 -15.02 -4.45
CA LEU A 284 -0.73 -14.55 -3.27
C LEU A 284 0.04 -13.44 -2.55
N HIS A 285 -0.64 -12.36 -2.18
CA HIS A 285 -0.14 -11.36 -1.24
C HIS A 285 -1.15 -11.20 -0.11
N LEU A 286 -0.85 -11.72 1.08
CA LEU A 286 -1.76 -11.66 2.23
C LEU A 286 -1.74 -10.25 2.82
N ALA A 287 -2.87 -9.54 2.70
CA ALA A 287 -3.04 -8.20 3.22
C ALA A 287 -2.98 -8.17 4.75
N HIS A 288 -2.30 -7.16 5.33
CA HIS A 288 -2.17 -6.90 6.79
C HIS A 288 -2.19 -8.19 7.63
N ALA A 289 -1.30 -9.14 7.29
CA ALA A 289 -1.25 -10.46 7.90
C ALA A 289 -1.03 -10.36 9.41
N THR A 290 -1.99 -10.87 10.18
CA THR A 290 -2.00 -10.77 11.64
C THR A 290 -2.77 -11.92 12.29
N MET A 291 -2.54 -12.10 13.58
CA MET A 291 -3.24 -13.06 14.44
C MET A 291 -3.80 -12.30 15.64
N ASN A 292 -5.03 -11.80 15.49
CA ASN A 292 -5.69 -10.89 16.42
C ASN A 292 -6.61 -11.61 17.42
N PHE A 293 -7.15 -10.87 18.34
CA PHE A 293 -8.02 -11.30 19.45
C PHE A 293 -7.31 -12.23 20.45
N GLY A 294 -7.87 -12.34 21.66
CA GLY A 294 -7.29 -13.13 22.76
C GLY A 294 -7.05 -14.59 22.39
N VAL A 295 -7.89 -15.16 21.51
CA VAL A 295 -7.79 -16.54 21.01
C VAL A 295 -6.53 -16.81 20.20
N ASN A 296 -5.88 -15.79 19.67
CA ASN A 296 -4.68 -15.91 18.82
C ASN A 296 -3.41 -15.35 19.47
N LYS A 297 -3.45 -15.00 20.75
CA LYS A 297 -2.28 -14.49 21.46
C LYS A 297 -1.15 -15.53 21.45
N GLY A 298 0.03 -15.14 20.94
CA GLY A 298 1.21 -15.99 20.86
C GLY A 298 1.16 -17.08 19.79
N ARG A 299 0.17 -17.06 18.88
CA ARG A 299 -0.01 -18.08 17.84
C ARG A 299 0.62 -17.75 16.49
N ALA A 300 1.39 -16.67 16.38
CA ALA A 300 2.14 -16.36 15.15
C ALA A 300 3.00 -17.53 14.64
N PRO A 301 3.63 -18.39 15.47
CA PRO A 301 4.36 -19.55 14.98
C PRO A 301 3.54 -20.53 14.15
N GLU A 302 2.23 -20.67 14.43
CA GLU A 302 1.35 -21.53 13.65
C GLU A 302 1.12 -20.97 12.24
N LEU A 303 0.89 -19.66 12.12
CA LEU A 303 0.81 -18.98 10.82
C LEU A 303 2.14 -19.08 10.06
N ILE A 304 3.27 -18.84 10.73
CA ILE A 304 4.61 -18.94 10.11
C ILE A 304 4.85 -20.35 9.59
N GLY A 305 4.52 -21.38 10.36
CA GLY A 305 4.61 -22.77 9.92
C GLY A 305 3.78 -23.06 8.67
N LEU A 306 2.52 -22.59 8.66
CA LEU A 306 1.64 -22.72 7.50
C LEU A 306 2.22 -22.05 6.24
N LEU A 307 2.78 -20.84 6.38
CA LEU A 307 3.43 -20.12 5.29
C LEU A 307 4.69 -20.84 4.80
N ASP A 308 5.54 -21.32 5.70
CA ASP A 308 6.76 -22.05 5.34
C ASP A 308 6.47 -23.35 4.61
N ASP A 309 5.46 -24.10 5.05
CA ASP A 309 5.00 -25.34 4.39
C ASP A 309 4.47 -25.03 2.97
N ALA A 310 3.67 -23.98 2.81
CA ALA A 310 3.15 -23.57 1.52
C ALA A 310 4.26 -23.12 0.55
N LEU A 311 5.22 -22.35 1.03
CA LEU A 311 6.39 -21.90 0.27
C LEU A 311 7.30 -23.08 -0.12
N ALA A 312 7.51 -24.05 0.78
CA ALA A 312 8.25 -25.28 0.49
C ALA A 312 7.54 -26.15 -0.57
N ALA A 313 6.21 -26.09 -0.62
CA ALA A 313 5.39 -26.72 -1.65
C ALA A 313 5.33 -25.93 -2.98
N GLY A 314 6.06 -24.82 -3.11
CA GLY A 314 6.21 -24.02 -4.33
C GLY A 314 5.17 -22.91 -4.51
N ALA A 315 4.41 -22.56 -3.48
CA ALA A 315 3.49 -21.42 -3.53
C ALA A 315 4.27 -20.09 -3.63
N ASP A 316 3.79 -19.17 -4.46
CA ASP A 316 4.31 -17.80 -4.58
C ASP A 316 3.55 -16.88 -3.62
N ILE A 317 4.07 -16.72 -2.41
CA ILE A 317 3.42 -15.96 -1.34
C ILE A 317 4.28 -14.78 -0.90
N SER A 318 3.64 -13.64 -0.68
CA SER A 318 4.14 -12.51 0.10
C SER A 318 3.05 -12.04 1.06
N LEU A 319 3.40 -11.18 1.99
CA LEU A 319 2.43 -10.58 2.92
C LEU A 319 2.88 -9.17 3.31
N ASP A 320 1.94 -8.33 3.71
CA ASP A 320 2.24 -7.08 4.39
C ASP A 320 1.77 -7.10 5.85
N THR A 321 2.35 -6.23 6.66
CA THR A 321 1.85 -5.85 7.98
C THR A 321 2.05 -4.35 8.17
N TYR A 322 1.43 -3.80 9.21
CA TYR A 322 1.78 -2.50 9.77
C TYR A 322 2.40 -2.67 11.18
N PRO A 323 3.28 -1.74 11.60
CA PRO A 323 4.01 -1.85 12.88
C PRO A 323 3.20 -1.31 14.07
N TYR A 324 1.96 -1.79 14.22
CA TYR A 324 1.01 -1.40 15.27
C TYR A 324 0.14 -2.60 15.65
N THR A 325 -0.45 -2.56 16.85
CA THR A 325 -1.33 -3.62 17.34
C THR A 325 -2.81 -3.38 17.06
N PRO A 326 -3.37 -2.15 17.13
CA PRO A 326 -4.77 -1.94 16.78
C PRO A 326 -5.01 -2.02 15.26
N GLY A 327 -6.19 -2.52 14.89
CA GLY A 327 -6.75 -2.37 13.54
C GLY A 327 -7.57 -1.08 13.41
N SER A 328 -7.96 -0.73 12.19
CA SER A 328 -8.87 0.40 11.91
C SER A 328 -9.82 0.02 10.78
N THR A 329 -11.11 0.23 11.00
CA THR A 329 -12.17 -0.03 10.02
C THR A 329 -13.43 0.81 10.35
N THR A 330 -14.60 0.41 9.85
CA THR A 330 -15.88 1.04 10.16
C THR A 330 -16.68 0.22 11.18
N LEU A 331 -17.53 0.86 11.97
CA LEU A 331 -18.38 0.17 12.95
C LEU A 331 -19.36 -0.81 12.26
N VAL A 332 -19.82 -0.50 11.06
CA VAL A 332 -20.72 -1.36 10.28
C VAL A 332 -20.09 -2.71 9.91
N ALA A 333 -18.76 -2.78 9.80
CA ALA A 333 -18.06 -4.02 9.50
C ALA A 333 -18.20 -5.09 10.60
N MET A 334 -18.56 -4.68 11.83
CA MET A 334 -18.78 -5.61 12.95
C MET A 334 -20.10 -6.39 12.83
N LEU A 335 -21.03 -5.93 12.01
CA LEU A 335 -22.35 -6.54 11.89
C LEU A 335 -22.24 -7.93 11.24
N PRO A 336 -23.13 -8.88 11.61
CA PRO A 336 -23.20 -10.15 10.90
C PRO A 336 -23.59 -9.93 9.43
N SER A 337 -22.98 -10.69 8.52
CA SER A 337 -23.14 -10.52 7.07
C SER A 337 -24.57 -10.50 6.59
N TRP A 338 -25.44 -11.36 7.16
CA TRP A 338 -26.87 -11.38 6.84
C TRP A 338 -27.59 -10.04 7.11
N ALA A 339 -27.08 -9.24 8.05
CA ALA A 339 -27.63 -7.91 8.34
C ALA A 339 -27.32 -6.89 7.22
N SER A 340 -26.35 -7.17 6.38
CA SER A 340 -25.89 -6.30 5.29
C SER A 340 -26.50 -6.64 3.92
N GLU A 341 -27.24 -7.74 3.82
CA GLU A 341 -27.95 -8.11 2.58
C GLU A 341 -28.90 -7.00 2.12
N GLY A 342 -28.84 -6.63 0.84
CA GLY A 342 -29.63 -5.53 0.27
C GLY A 342 -28.99 -4.16 0.43
N GLY A 343 -27.78 -4.07 1.03
CA GLY A 343 -26.95 -2.87 1.07
C GLY A 343 -27.28 -1.88 2.20
N PRO A 344 -26.68 -0.68 2.17
CA PRO A 344 -26.70 0.29 3.28
C PRO A 344 -28.09 0.67 3.79
N GLU A 345 -29.05 0.93 2.92
CA GLU A 345 -30.41 1.31 3.34
C GLU A 345 -31.14 0.13 4.03
N SER A 346 -30.86 -1.10 3.61
CA SER A 346 -31.39 -2.31 4.26
C SER A 346 -30.79 -2.52 5.66
N ILE A 347 -29.49 -2.22 5.83
CA ILE A 347 -28.84 -2.23 7.15
C ILE A 347 -29.54 -1.25 8.10
N LEU A 348 -29.72 0.00 7.67
CA LEU A 348 -30.40 1.02 8.47
C LEU A 348 -31.84 0.61 8.85
N THR A 349 -32.58 0.02 7.91
CA THR A 349 -33.93 -0.50 8.17
C THR A 349 -33.93 -1.61 9.22
N ARG A 350 -32.99 -2.56 9.13
CA ARG A 350 -32.82 -3.66 10.09
C ARG A 350 -32.40 -3.18 11.47
N LEU A 351 -31.52 -2.18 11.54
CA LEU A 351 -31.13 -1.56 12.80
C LEU A 351 -32.25 -0.75 13.45
N ALA A 352 -33.17 -0.20 12.66
CA ALA A 352 -34.34 0.52 13.18
C ALA A 352 -35.42 -0.44 13.74
N ASP A 353 -35.52 -1.67 13.21
CA ASP A 353 -36.44 -2.69 13.69
C ASP A 353 -35.94 -3.34 14.98
N GLU A 354 -36.70 -3.24 16.06
CA GLU A 354 -36.27 -3.68 17.41
C GLU A 354 -35.94 -5.19 17.46
N ALA A 355 -36.78 -6.01 16.84
CA ALA A 355 -36.61 -7.47 16.89
C ALA A 355 -35.36 -7.91 16.11
N THR A 356 -35.11 -7.28 14.96
CA THR A 356 -33.91 -7.53 14.13
C THR A 356 -32.65 -6.99 14.81
N ALA A 357 -32.73 -5.81 15.41
CA ALA A 357 -31.62 -5.21 16.16
C ALA A 357 -31.21 -6.09 17.37
N GLU A 358 -32.15 -6.69 18.09
CA GLU A 358 -31.84 -7.62 19.19
C GLU A 358 -31.23 -8.93 18.67
N ARG A 359 -31.66 -9.42 17.50
CA ARG A 359 -31.01 -10.56 16.85
C ARG A 359 -29.56 -10.22 16.45
N ILE A 360 -29.30 -9.02 15.91
CA ILE A 360 -27.95 -8.54 15.60
C ILE A 360 -27.12 -8.51 16.90
N ARG A 361 -27.64 -7.91 17.98
CA ARG A 361 -26.98 -7.86 19.28
C ARG A 361 -26.56 -9.26 19.76
N HIS A 362 -27.48 -10.23 19.70
CA HIS A 362 -27.18 -11.60 20.11
C HIS A 362 -26.03 -12.22 19.31
N HIS A 363 -25.99 -11.97 17.98
CA HIS A 363 -24.87 -12.40 17.14
C HIS A 363 -23.54 -11.75 17.54
N LEU A 364 -23.55 -10.48 17.90
CA LEU A 364 -22.34 -9.75 18.31
C LEU A 364 -21.85 -10.20 19.70
N GLU A 365 -22.73 -10.22 20.69
CA GLU A 365 -22.35 -10.37 22.11
C GLU A 365 -22.22 -11.83 22.56
N VAL A 366 -22.90 -12.78 21.89
CA VAL A 366 -23.00 -14.17 22.34
C VAL A 366 -22.36 -15.15 21.37
N LEU A 367 -22.68 -15.05 20.09
CA LEU A 367 -22.25 -16.04 19.10
C LEU A 367 -20.86 -15.75 18.51
N GLY A 368 -20.47 -14.50 18.47
CA GLY A 368 -19.31 -14.05 17.69
C GLY A 368 -19.66 -14.05 16.20
N SER A 369 -20.13 -12.91 15.67
CA SER A 369 -20.50 -12.79 14.25
C SER A 369 -19.30 -12.98 13.33
N ASP A 370 -19.56 -13.26 12.06
CA ASP A 370 -18.55 -13.27 11.01
C ASP A 370 -17.88 -11.88 10.83
N GLY A 371 -18.61 -10.77 11.01
CA GLY A 371 -18.03 -9.43 11.11
C GLY A 371 -17.12 -9.22 12.33
N CYS A 372 -17.34 -9.96 13.42
CA CYS A 372 -16.49 -10.02 14.60
C CYS A 372 -15.48 -11.19 14.55
N HIS A 373 -15.24 -11.77 13.38
CA HIS A 373 -14.25 -12.83 13.15
C HIS A 373 -14.47 -14.10 14.00
N GLY A 374 -15.74 -14.40 14.35
CA GLY A 374 -16.12 -15.57 15.16
C GLY A 374 -15.80 -15.43 16.65
N VAL A 375 -15.58 -14.21 17.15
CA VAL A 375 -15.31 -13.90 18.56
C VAL A 375 -16.44 -12.98 19.09
N PRO A 376 -17.04 -13.25 20.25
CA PRO A 376 -17.95 -12.30 20.89
C PRO A 376 -17.31 -10.92 21.04
N ILE A 377 -18.07 -9.88 20.77
CA ILE A 377 -17.57 -8.51 20.75
C ILE A 377 -17.17 -8.03 22.17
N GLU A 378 -16.00 -7.41 22.28
CA GLU A 378 -15.49 -6.78 23.50
C GLU A 378 -15.56 -5.25 23.34
N TRP A 379 -16.63 -4.62 23.82
CA TRP A 379 -16.96 -3.20 23.59
C TRP A 379 -15.92 -2.21 24.14
N ASP A 380 -15.09 -2.61 25.06
CA ASP A 380 -13.99 -1.83 25.63
C ASP A 380 -12.72 -1.85 24.77
N THR A 381 -12.65 -2.73 23.77
CA THR A 381 -11.54 -2.78 22.78
C THR A 381 -11.82 -1.96 21.52
N ILE A 382 -13.04 -1.40 21.36
CA ILE A 382 -13.45 -0.67 20.17
C ILE A 382 -13.53 0.83 20.49
N GLU A 383 -12.55 1.59 19.99
CA GLU A 383 -12.45 3.05 20.12
C GLU A 383 -13.06 3.71 18.87
N ILE A 384 -13.91 4.73 19.08
CA ILE A 384 -14.48 5.54 18.00
C ILE A 384 -13.41 6.52 17.51
N SER A 385 -12.99 6.41 16.24
CA SER A 385 -11.92 7.20 15.63
C SER A 385 -12.42 8.37 14.79
N GLY A 386 -13.68 8.33 14.35
CA GLY A 386 -14.30 9.39 13.59
C GLY A 386 -15.79 9.19 13.39
N VAL A 387 -16.48 10.30 13.15
CA VAL A 387 -17.91 10.35 12.81
C VAL A 387 -18.12 11.34 11.67
N SER A 388 -19.15 11.12 10.85
CA SER A 388 -19.51 12.02 9.75
C SER A 388 -20.43 13.17 10.23
N VAL A 389 -21.20 12.94 11.29
CA VAL A 389 -22.17 13.89 11.87
C VAL A 389 -21.55 14.65 13.04
N PRO A 390 -21.38 15.98 12.96
CA PRO A 390 -20.66 16.77 13.98
C PRO A 390 -21.21 16.64 15.40
N GLU A 391 -22.50 16.42 15.55
CA GLU A 391 -23.18 16.25 16.86
C GLU A 391 -22.70 14.99 17.60
N LEU A 392 -22.12 14.03 16.89
CA LEU A 392 -21.59 12.80 17.45
C LEU A 392 -20.09 12.91 17.82
N ALA A 393 -19.41 14.02 17.51
CA ALA A 393 -17.98 14.23 17.75
C ALA A 393 -17.57 14.01 19.23
N GLY A 394 -18.50 14.20 20.18
CA GLY A 394 -18.27 13.91 21.60
C GLY A 394 -17.95 12.45 21.93
N HIS A 395 -18.14 11.53 20.99
CA HIS A 395 -17.78 10.10 21.14
C HIS A 395 -16.35 9.78 20.70
N VAL A 396 -15.75 10.60 19.83
CA VAL A 396 -14.42 10.36 19.26
C VAL A 396 -13.33 10.30 20.34
N GLY A 397 -12.46 9.29 20.25
CA GLY A 397 -11.39 9.03 21.21
C GLY A 397 -11.82 8.27 22.46
N ARG A 398 -13.05 7.77 22.49
CA ARG A 398 -13.57 6.90 23.56
C ARG A 398 -13.91 5.52 23.04
N THR A 399 -13.82 4.53 23.90
CA THR A 399 -14.37 3.21 23.57
C THR A 399 -15.88 3.23 23.58
N LEU A 400 -16.52 2.26 22.90
CA LEU A 400 -17.98 2.12 22.93
C LEU A 400 -18.48 1.90 24.35
N ALA A 401 -17.77 1.11 25.17
CA ALA A 401 -18.11 0.91 26.58
C ALA A 401 -18.00 2.21 27.40
N GLU A 402 -16.99 3.06 27.15
CA GLU A 402 -16.86 4.36 27.82
C GLU A 402 -17.97 5.33 27.41
N SER A 403 -18.27 5.41 26.11
CA SER A 403 -19.34 6.24 25.57
C SER A 403 -20.70 5.86 26.15
N ALA A 404 -20.98 4.57 26.26
CA ALA A 404 -22.22 4.05 26.86
C ALA A 404 -22.32 4.39 28.34
N ARG A 405 -21.24 4.21 29.11
CA ARG A 405 -21.21 4.57 30.54
C ARG A 405 -21.53 6.03 30.81
N LEU A 406 -20.99 6.94 29.99
CA LEU A 406 -21.22 8.37 30.11
C LEU A 406 -22.69 8.73 29.86
N ARG A 407 -23.42 7.92 29.11
CA ARG A 407 -24.83 8.09 28.79
C ARG A 407 -25.78 7.30 29.73
N GLY A 408 -25.21 6.42 30.57
CA GLY A 408 -25.98 5.54 31.44
C GLY A 408 -26.79 4.47 30.69
N GLU A 409 -26.23 3.97 29.59
CA GLU A 409 -26.86 2.97 28.72
C GLU A 409 -25.93 1.78 28.42
N GLU A 410 -26.47 0.73 27.83
CA GLU A 410 -25.70 -0.43 27.41
C GLU A 410 -24.85 -0.13 26.15
N PRO A 411 -23.66 -0.75 25.98
CA PRO A 411 -22.79 -0.50 24.83
C PRO A 411 -23.46 -0.72 23.46
N TRP A 412 -24.28 -1.76 23.33
CA TRP A 412 -25.06 -2.00 22.12
C TRP A 412 -25.99 -0.85 21.76
N VAL A 413 -26.64 -0.23 22.75
CA VAL A 413 -27.56 0.91 22.51
C VAL A 413 -26.79 2.10 21.93
N THR A 414 -25.58 2.37 22.45
CA THR A 414 -24.69 3.40 21.90
C THR A 414 -24.22 3.04 20.49
N ALA A 415 -23.78 1.80 20.26
CA ALA A 415 -23.30 1.34 18.95
C ALA A 415 -24.41 1.42 17.89
N ARG A 416 -25.60 0.91 18.21
CA ARG A 416 -26.78 0.98 17.33
C ARG A 416 -27.14 2.42 16.98
N ARG A 417 -27.10 3.33 17.96
CA ARG A 417 -27.37 4.75 17.72
C ARG A 417 -26.33 5.37 16.79
N LEU A 418 -25.04 5.14 17.02
CA LEU A 418 -24.00 5.62 16.14
C LEU A 418 -24.17 5.12 14.71
N LEU A 419 -24.49 3.84 14.52
CA LEU A 419 -24.76 3.26 13.19
C LEU A 419 -25.93 3.95 12.49
N LEU A 420 -27.00 4.28 13.23
CA LEU A 420 -28.19 4.93 12.67
C LEU A 420 -27.97 6.42 12.42
N ASP A 421 -27.54 7.17 13.45
CA ASP A 421 -27.45 8.63 13.42
C ASP A 421 -26.31 9.11 12.52
N ASP A 422 -25.19 8.36 12.44
CA ASP A 422 -24.05 8.63 11.55
C ASP A 422 -24.18 7.94 10.19
N ARG A 423 -25.33 7.33 9.90
CA ARG A 423 -25.65 6.66 8.64
C ARG A 423 -24.53 5.73 8.16
N LEU A 424 -24.03 4.88 9.08
CA LEU A 424 -22.96 3.90 8.87
C LEU A 424 -21.56 4.50 8.67
N GLY A 425 -21.37 5.82 8.83
CA GLY A 425 -20.10 6.52 8.58
C GLY A 425 -19.07 6.40 9.71
N THR A 426 -19.45 5.89 10.88
CA THR A 426 -18.58 5.81 12.07
C THR A 426 -17.37 4.91 11.83
N THR A 427 -16.17 5.47 12.01
CA THR A 427 -14.90 4.74 11.97
C THR A 427 -14.43 4.35 13.36
N ILE A 428 -13.72 3.23 13.46
CA ILE A 428 -13.27 2.67 14.74
C ILE A 428 -11.83 2.21 14.68
N LEU A 429 -11.19 2.15 15.85
CA LEU A 429 -9.96 1.40 16.11
C LEU A 429 -10.32 0.16 16.93
N GLN A 430 -9.72 -0.98 16.58
CA GLN A 430 -9.88 -2.25 17.30
C GLN A 430 -8.59 -2.62 18.01
N HIS A 431 -8.57 -2.53 19.35
CA HIS A 431 -7.41 -2.84 20.19
C HIS A 431 -7.32 -4.34 20.49
N VAL A 432 -7.13 -5.16 19.46
CA VAL A 432 -7.21 -6.63 19.51
C VAL A 432 -5.91 -7.34 19.11
N GLY A 433 -4.87 -6.61 18.71
CA GLY A 433 -3.60 -7.18 18.25
C GLY A 433 -2.62 -7.45 19.38
N HIS A 434 -1.59 -8.25 19.07
CA HIS A 434 -0.55 -8.69 20.02
C HIS A 434 0.84 -8.37 19.49
N GLU A 435 1.60 -7.57 20.23
CA GLU A 435 2.96 -7.12 19.86
C GLU A 435 3.90 -8.28 19.51
N GLU A 436 3.81 -9.39 20.23
CA GLU A 436 4.64 -10.59 19.98
C GLU A 436 4.32 -11.23 18.61
N ASN A 437 3.05 -11.27 18.22
CA ASN A 437 2.63 -11.77 16.91
C ASN A 437 3.14 -10.84 15.78
N VAL A 438 2.96 -9.53 15.94
CA VAL A 438 3.46 -8.52 14.99
C VAL A 438 4.96 -8.70 14.74
N ARG A 439 5.76 -8.80 15.82
CA ARG A 439 7.23 -8.97 15.71
C ARG A 439 7.66 -10.26 15.03
N GLN A 440 6.95 -11.36 15.27
CA GLN A 440 7.27 -12.65 14.67
C GLN A 440 6.93 -12.68 13.18
N ILE A 441 5.74 -12.20 12.81
CA ILE A 441 5.30 -12.13 11.41
C ILE A 441 6.20 -11.17 10.61
N MET A 442 6.56 -10.01 11.18
CA MET A 442 7.45 -9.03 10.57
C MET A 442 8.82 -9.59 10.19
N ARG A 443 9.35 -10.58 10.93
CA ARG A 443 10.63 -11.23 10.63
C ARG A 443 10.57 -12.22 9.46
N HIS A 444 9.39 -12.56 9.00
CA HIS A 444 9.25 -13.58 7.97
C HIS A 444 9.88 -13.13 6.64
N ARG A 445 10.55 -14.05 5.93
CA ARG A 445 11.29 -13.75 4.68
C ARG A 445 10.45 -13.19 3.54
N VAL A 446 9.12 -13.41 3.55
CA VAL A 446 8.19 -12.89 2.53
C VAL A 446 7.43 -11.65 2.98
N HIS A 447 7.79 -11.09 4.15
CA HIS A 447 7.16 -9.88 4.68
C HIS A 447 7.53 -8.65 3.87
N THR A 448 6.55 -7.76 3.71
CA THR A 448 6.68 -6.40 3.18
C THR A 448 6.02 -5.40 4.13
N GLY A 449 6.23 -4.11 3.93
CA GLY A 449 5.54 -3.06 4.67
C GLY A 449 4.28 -2.60 3.96
N GLY A 450 3.20 -2.47 4.73
CA GLY A 450 1.97 -1.80 4.32
C GLY A 450 1.50 -0.89 5.44
N SER A 451 0.88 0.26 5.12
CA SER A 451 0.38 1.16 6.16
C SER A 451 -1.03 0.81 6.60
N ASP A 452 -1.83 0.29 5.69
CA ASP A 452 -3.28 0.14 5.84
C ASP A 452 -3.91 1.47 6.33
N GLY A 453 -3.38 2.57 5.79
CA GLY A 453 -3.62 3.93 6.25
C GLY A 453 -4.92 4.51 5.72
N ILE A 454 -5.91 4.71 6.62
CA ILE A 454 -7.13 5.48 6.36
C ILE A 454 -6.87 6.92 6.81
N LEU A 455 -7.04 7.90 5.90
CA LEU A 455 -6.76 9.32 6.18
C LEU A 455 -7.97 10.08 6.71
N GLN A 456 -9.15 9.47 6.71
CA GLN A 456 -10.43 10.04 7.13
C GLN A 456 -10.62 9.99 8.66
N GLY A 457 -11.63 10.74 9.14
CA GLY A 457 -11.99 10.84 10.56
C GLY A 457 -11.19 11.89 11.32
N ASP A 458 -11.68 12.29 12.49
CA ASP A 458 -11.05 13.34 13.31
C ASP A 458 -9.79 12.82 14.02
N LYS A 459 -9.78 11.54 14.38
CA LYS A 459 -8.70 10.86 15.09
C LYS A 459 -8.32 9.55 14.38
N PRO A 460 -7.79 9.61 13.13
CA PRO A 460 -7.43 8.42 12.37
C PRO A 460 -6.36 7.61 13.09
N HIS A 461 -6.18 6.34 12.69
CA HIS A 461 -5.10 5.53 13.20
C HIS A 461 -3.73 6.16 12.87
N PRO A 462 -2.77 6.25 13.82
CA PRO A 462 -1.45 6.88 13.58
C PRO A 462 -0.64 6.18 12.47
N ARG A 463 -0.99 4.94 12.08
CA ARG A 463 -0.33 4.22 10.97
C ARG A 463 -0.42 4.98 9.64
N ALA A 464 -1.44 5.80 9.44
CA ALA A 464 -1.56 6.62 8.24
C ALA A 464 -0.41 7.63 8.06
N TYR A 465 0.18 8.10 9.16
CA TYR A 465 1.22 9.14 9.19
C TYR A 465 2.58 8.65 9.69
N GLY A 466 2.70 7.43 10.22
CA GLY A 466 3.89 7.00 10.95
C GLY A 466 4.41 5.59 10.64
N THR A 467 3.79 4.81 9.76
CA THR A 467 4.13 3.40 9.53
C THR A 467 5.61 3.18 9.19
N PHE A 468 6.14 3.87 8.18
CA PHE A 468 7.51 3.63 7.70
C PHE A 468 8.57 4.11 8.71
N PRO A 469 8.45 5.32 9.29
CA PRO A 469 9.34 5.74 10.38
C PRO A 469 9.22 4.88 11.65
N GLN A 470 8.05 4.29 11.93
CA GLN A 470 7.85 3.36 13.05
C GLN A 470 8.65 2.06 12.85
N TYR A 471 8.70 1.53 11.63
CA TYR A 471 9.59 0.42 11.30
C TYR A 471 11.04 0.76 11.63
N LEU A 472 11.55 1.89 11.13
CA LEU A 472 12.95 2.29 11.25
C LEU A 472 13.32 2.69 12.69
N GLY A 473 12.49 3.50 13.34
CA GLY A 473 12.74 4.00 14.69
C GLY A 473 12.55 2.93 15.75
N ARG A 474 11.31 2.41 15.84
CA ARG A 474 10.95 1.49 16.92
C ARG A 474 11.44 0.07 16.67
N TYR A 475 11.09 -0.53 15.52
CA TYR A 475 11.33 -1.97 15.32
C TYR A 475 12.78 -2.29 14.93
N VAL A 476 13.48 -1.38 14.25
CA VAL A 476 14.90 -1.53 13.96
C VAL A 476 15.75 -0.97 15.11
N ARG A 477 15.75 0.35 15.33
CA ARG A 477 16.68 1.01 16.24
C ARG A 477 16.45 0.67 17.71
N GLU A 478 15.19 0.71 18.19
CA GLU A 478 14.90 0.52 19.62
C GLU A 478 14.76 -0.94 20.03
N LEU A 479 14.08 -1.73 19.21
CA LEU A 479 13.71 -3.11 19.55
C LEU A 479 14.60 -4.17 18.90
N GLY A 480 15.37 -3.82 17.85
CA GLY A 480 16.26 -4.78 17.16
C GLY A 480 15.51 -5.98 16.57
N VAL A 481 14.26 -5.78 16.12
CA VAL A 481 13.44 -6.84 15.51
C VAL A 481 14.01 -7.25 14.16
N LEU A 482 14.46 -6.28 13.37
CA LEU A 482 15.13 -6.43 12.07
C LEU A 482 16.43 -5.63 12.09
N SER A 483 17.43 -6.03 11.26
CA SER A 483 18.52 -5.13 10.90
C SER A 483 17.98 -3.99 10.04
N LEU A 484 18.73 -2.90 9.92
CA LEU A 484 18.32 -1.77 9.10
C LEU A 484 18.26 -2.17 7.62
N GLU A 485 19.26 -2.90 7.13
CA GLU A 485 19.36 -3.37 5.76
C GLU A 485 18.22 -4.34 5.40
N GLU A 486 17.89 -5.27 6.30
CA GLU A 486 16.76 -6.19 6.12
C GLU A 486 15.45 -5.43 6.09
N CYS A 487 15.23 -4.48 7.01
CA CYS A 487 14.03 -3.64 7.03
C CYS A 487 13.88 -2.87 5.72
N ILE A 488 14.94 -2.25 5.19
CA ILE A 488 14.87 -1.54 3.91
C ILE A 488 14.49 -2.50 2.78
N ALA A 489 15.02 -3.73 2.73
CA ALA A 489 14.61 -4.72 1.74
C ALA A 489 13.10 -5.05 1.83
N HIS A 490 12.55 -5.16 3.06
CA HIS A 490 11.11 -5.38 3.29
C HIS A 490 10.25 -4.21 2.78
N LEU A 491 10.76 -2.98 2.83
CA LEU A 491 10.01 -1.79 2.47
C LEU A 491 10.23 -1.35 1.01
N THR A 492 11.13 -2.00 0.26
CA THR A 492 11.56 -1.55 -1.08
C THR A 492 11.64 -2.66 -2.11
N SER A 493 12.68 -3.50 -2.07
CA SER A 493 12.92 -4.51 -3.11
C SER A 493 11.93 -5.65 -3.11
N ARG A 494 11.48 -6.12 -1.93
CA ARG A 494 10.46 -7.17 -1.84
C ARG A 494 9.10 -6.70 -2.40
N PRO A 495 8.57 -5.52 -2.01
CA PRO A 495 7.40 -4.94 -2.68
C PRO A 495 7.59 -4.79 -4.19
N ALA A 496 8.74 -4.22 -4.63
CA ALA A 496 9.02 -4.05 -6.05
C ALA A 496 9.01 -5.37 -6.82
N ALA A 497 9.54 -6.44 -6.21
CA ALA A 497 9.51 -7.79 -6.79
C ALA A 497 8.08 -8.33 -6.90
N ARG A 498 7.22 -8.15 -5.86
CA ARG A 498 5.79 -8.53 -5.90
C ARG A 498 5.05 -7.80 -7.00
N LEU A 499 5.30 -6.50 -7.14
CA LEU A 499 4.70 -5.64 -8.18
C LEU A 499 5.36 -5.83 -9.57
N ARG A 500 6.41 -6.66 -9.68
CA ARG A 500 7.19 -6.89 -10.91
C ARG A 500 7.73 -5.59 -11.52
N LEU A 501 8.17 -4.65 -10.68
CA LEU A 501 8.73 -3.39 -11.13
C LEU A 501 10.19 -3.59 -11.59
N PRO A 502 10.51 -3.32 -12.86
CA PRO A 502 11.83 -3.64 -13.41
C PRO A 502 12.92 -2.66 -12.98
N ASP A 503 12.56 -1.45 -12.58
CA ASP A 503 13.48 -0.33 -12.39
C ASP A 503 13.27 0.46 -11.09
N ARG A 504 12.67 -0.17 -10.04
CA ARG A 504 12.42 0.40 -8.71
C ARG A 504 12.83 -0.57 -7.59
N GLY A 505 12.87 -0.08 -6.36
CA GLY A 505 13.14 -0.87 -5.16
C GLY A 505 14.62 -1.12 -4.85
N TYR A 506 15.53 -0.60 -5.68
CA TYR A 506 16.98 -0.70 -5.49
C TYR A 506 17.69 0.63 -5.76
N VAL A 507 18.76 0.91 -5.01
CA VAL A 507 19.76 1.92 -5.41
C VAL A 507 20.73 1.22 -6.36
N ARG A 508 20.48 1.35 -7.67
CA ARG A 508 21.25 0.68 -8.74
C ARG A 508 21.29 1.56 -9.98
N GLU A 509 22.42 1.58 -10.67
CA GLU A 509 22.57 2.31 -11.93
C GLU A 509 21.53 1.88 -12.98
N GLY A 510 20.95 2.87 -13.65
CA GLY A 510 19.85 2.71 -14.60
C GLY A 510 18.44 2.67 -13.97
N TYR A 511 18.32 2.48 -12.65
CA TYR A 511 17.05 2.49 -11.95
C TYR A 511 16.52 3.91 -11.76
N ARG A 512 15.20 4.05 -11.59
CA ARG A 512 14.59 5.34 -11.28
C ARG A 512 15.11 5.87 -9.96
N ALA A 513 15.33 7.16 -9.91
CA ALA A 513 15.77 7.84 -8.70
C ALA A 513 14.57 8.18 -7.79
N ASP A 514 13.80 7.13 -7.42
CA ASP A 514 12.82 7.14 -6.35
C ASP A 514 13.58 6.78 -5.07
N LEU A 515 13.93 7.79 -4.27
CA LEU A 515 14.91 7.67 -3.19
C LEU A 515 14.43 8.35 -1.91
N VAL A 516 14.89 7.82 -0.77
CA VAL A 516 14.70 8.44 0.54
C VAL A 516 16.05 8.62 1.24
N LEU A 517 16.27 9.81 1.80
CA LEU A 517 17.37 10.08 2.71
C LEU A 517 16.83 10.27 4.12
N PHE A 518 17.40 9.57 5.07
CA PHE A 518 16.98 9.64 6.46
C PHE A 518 18.19 9.53 7.41
N ASP A 519 18.05 10.11 8.59
CA ASP A 519 19.01 9.95 9.68
C ASP A 519 18.63 8.70 10.50
N PRO A 520 19.41 7.61 10.45
CA PRO A 520 19.08 6.39 11.17
C PRO A 520 19.12 6.54 12.70
N GLN A 521 19.74 7.60 13.22
CA GLN A 521 19.80 7.86 14.67
C GLN A 521 18.55 8.58 15.19
N THR A 522 17.88 9.36 14.35
CA THR A 522 16.77 10.22 14.77
C THR A 522 15.43 9.89 14.13
N VAL A 523 15.40 9.12 13.04
CA VAL A 523 14.15 8.77 12.36
C VAL A 523 13.15 8.13 13.32
N ALA A 524 11.94 8.71 13.37
CA ALA A 524 10.86 8.23 14.23
C ALA A 524 9.49 8.70 13.72
N ALA A 525 8.44 7.93 14.02
CA ALA A 525 7.06 8.36 13.86
C ALA A 525 6.78 9.54 14.82
N GLY A 526 6.23 10.63 14.30
CA GLY A 526 5.71 11.72 15.11
C GLY A 526 4.27 11.46 15.57
N SER A 527 3.53 10.64 14.82
CA SER A 527 2.13 10.32 15.08
C SER A 527 1.94 9.38 16.27
N THR A 528 0.96 9.69 17.11
CA THR A 528 0.53 8.86 18.25
C THR A 528 -0.99 8.69 18.21
N PHE A 529 -1.55 7.84 19.07
CA PHE A 529 -3.02 7.71 19.16
C PHE A 529 -3.69 9.00 19.66
N GLU A 530 -2.98 9.86 20.42
CA GLU A 530 -3.48 11.17 20.87
C GLU A 530 -3.36 12.23 19.76
N ASN A 531 -2.26 12.19 18.99
CA ASN A 531 -1.94 13.16 17.92
C ASN A 531 -1.60 12.42 16.61
N PRO A 532 -2.59 11.80 15.94
CA PRO A 532 -2.33 10.86 14.85
C PRO A 532 -1.83 11.49 13.56
N ARG A 533 -1.98 12.81 13.36
CA ARG A 533 -1.61 13.53 12.13
C ARG A 533 -0.23 14.20 12.19
N THR A 534 0.53 13.96 13.26
CA THR A 534 1.87 14.53 13.41
C THR A 534 2.82 13.85 12.42
N LEU A 535 3.52 14.67 11.62
CA LEU A 535 4.49 14.19 10.64
C LEU A 535 5.72 13.56 11.33
N PRO A 536 6.43 12.66 10.64
CA PRO A 536 7.64 12.03 11.16
C PRO A 536 8.81 13.00 11.27
N VAL A 537 9.85 12.59 11.99
CA VAL A 537 11.13 13.29 12.08
C VAL A 537 12.23 12.43 11.46
N GLY A 538 13.37 13.06 11.12
CA GLY A 538 14.57 12.37 10.66
C GLY A 538 14.54 11.93 9.19
N ILE A 539 13.59 12.42 8.36
CA ILE A 539 13.53 12.19 6.91
C ILE A 539 13.62 13.54 6.20
N PRO A 540 14.84 14.08 5.96
CA PRO A 540 15.00 15.38 5.34
C PRO A 540 14.68 15.42 3.84
N HIS A 541 14.88 14.32 3.09
CA HIS A 541 14.69 14.35 1.65
C HIS A 541 14.01 13.09 1.12
N VAL A 542 13.07 13.31 0.20
CA VAL A 542 12.44 12.24 -0.60
C VAL A 542 12.42 12.70 -2.05
N LEU A 543 12.87 11.83 -2.94
CA LEU A 543 12.90 12.07 -4.38
C LEU A 543 11.99 11.06 -5.09
N ILE A 544 11.29 11.54 -6.10
CA ILE A 544 10.57 10.71 -7.07
C ILE A 544 11.03 11.15 -8.46
N ASP A 545 11.49 10.20 -9.25
CA ASP A 545 12.02 10.44 -10.59
C ASP A 545 13.11 11.54 -10.58
N GLY A 546 14.02 11.48 -9.57
CA GLY A 546 15.10 12.43 -9.35
C GLY A 546 14.70 13.82 -8.84
N ARG A 547 13.42 14.07 -8.61
CA ARG A 547 12.88 15.37 -8.20
C ARG A 547 12.50 15.35 -6.72
N PHE A 548 12.93 16.35 -5.96
CA PHE A 548 12.61 16.46 -4.54
C PHE A 548 11.10 16.71 -4.35
N VAL A 549 10.42 15.76 -3.71
CA VAL A 549 9.04 15.92 -3.22
C VAL A 549 9.04 16.34 -1.74
N ILE A 550 10.04 15.92 -0.98
CA ILE A 550 10.39 16.46 0.34
C ILE A 550 11.82 16.98 0.25
N GLU A 551 12.05 18.19 0.71
CA GLU A 551 13.36 18.84 0.79
C GLU A 551 13.51 19.58 2.11
N ASP A 552 14.63 19.33 2.83
CA ASP A 552 14.90 19.87 4.17
C ASP A 552 13.72 19.65 5.16
N GLY A 553 13.10 18.47 5.06
CA GLY A 553 11.96 18.06 5.90
C GLY A 553 10.64 18.75 5.55
N LYS A 554 10.56 19.45 4.41
CA LYS A 554 9.37 20.18 3.97
C LYS A 554 8.86 19.66 2.63
N ARG A 555 7.55 19.63 2.49
CA ARG A 555 6.89 19.34 1.21
C ARG A 555 7.23 20.44 0.19
N THR A 556 7.64 20.05 -1.01
CA THR A 556 7.81 20.94 -2.15
C THR A 556 6.51 21.01 -2.97
N SER A 557 6.44 21.90 -3.97
CA SER A 557 5.29 21.94 -4.89
C SER A 557 5.38 20.91 -6.03
N VAL A 558 6.37 20.02 -6.01
CA VAL A 558 6.62 19.05 -7.08
C VAL A 558 5.62 17.91 -7.03
N LEU A 559 4.92 17.67 -8.12
CA LEU A 559 4.03 16.54 -8.35
C LEU A 559 4.70 15.58 -9.36
N ALA A 560 5.60 14.74 -8.84
CA ALA A 560 6.38 13.81 -9.65
C ALA A 560 5.74 12.42 -9.78
N GLY A 561 4.74 12.12 -8.94
CA GLY A 561 4.05 10.84 -8.93
C GLY A 561 3.16 10.62 -10.17
N ARG A 562 3.07 9.36 -10.57
CA ARG A 562 2.27 8.89 -11.72
C ARG A 562 1.62 7.55 -11.39
N ALA A 563 0.63 7.18 -12.19
CA ALA A 563 0.11 5.83 -12.20
C ALA A 563 1.18 4.85 -12.69
N VAL A 564 1.40 3.79 -11.90
CA VAL A 564 2.31 2.69 -12.23
C VAL A 564 1.46 1.53 -12.72
N ARG A 565 1.55 1.26 -14.01
CA ARG A 565 0.78 0.21 -14.67
C ARG A 565 1.57 -1.08 -14.77
N SER A 566 0.87 -2.21 -14.64
CA SER A 566 1.45 -3.51 -15.02
C SER A 566 1.87 -3.48 -16.50
N THR A 567 3.01 -4.09 -16.78
CA THR A 567 3.55 -4.28 -18.13
C THR A 567 3.46 -5.74 -18.58
N ALA A 568 2.74 -6.58 -17.83
CA ALA A 568 2.61 -8.00 -18.08
C ALA A 568 1.64 -8.31 -19.23
#